data_6ccb13c5cbfd7cb62543700d8b8b08c7
#
_entry.id   6ccb13c5cbfd7cb62543700d8b8b08c7
#
_cell.length_a   1.000
_cell.length_b   1.000
_cell.length_c   1.000
_cell.angle_alpha   90.00
_cell.angle_beta   90.00
_cell.angle_gamma   90.00
#
_symmetry.space_group_name_H-M   'P 1'
#
loop_
_entity.id
_entity.type
_entity.pdbx_description
1 polymer ?
#
loop_
_entity_poly.entity_id
_entity_poly.type
_entity_poly.pdbx_seq_one_letter_code
_entity_poly.pdbx_strand_id
1 'polypeptide(L)'
;MEISQEAFRAACAAVHGGDDGGVGTLAEKTVHAVLKHCCAPYADSREVSIGGYIADAVGEEGIIEIQTAGFCRMRKKLAVFLSACPVTVVWPCVERLWLRTVDSFGEAGPRRRSPKRQIPAGLFRELYGLGELVGAPGLRFKVVRLEAEELRSAEKVRRKGHWPGYEKIDRYPIALLGEVDIGSPEELWKLLPELPDFPAEMTAAEFAAFTGLSTDLGRMALKVFCRCGLAEETGKRGRARVYALPGSEKYSRETEYGGNRTD
;
A
#
# COMPACT_ATOMS: atom_id res chain seq x y z
N MET A 1 8.05 -9.06 -10.28
CA MET A 1 8.14 -7.82 -11.10
C MET A 1 8.69 -6.68 -10.26
N GLU A 2 9.79 -6.05 -10.66
CA GLU A 2 10.44 -4.90 -10.02
C GLU A 2 10.19 -3.64 -10.87
N ILE A 3 9.87 -2.52 -10.22
CA ILE A 3 9.68 -1.24 -10.90
C ILE A 3 11.00 -0.47 -10.87
N SER A 4 11.69 -0.39 -12.01
CA SER A 4 12.91 0.40 -12.10
C SER A 4 12.63 1.90 -12.01
N GLN A 5 13.63 2.69 -11.59
CA GLN A 5 13.53 4.16 -11.58
C GLN A 5 13.28 4.73 -12.97
N GLU A 6 13.81 4.07 -14.01
CA GLU A 6 13.61 4.46 -15.41
C GLU A 6 12.17 4.21 -15.85
N ALA A 7 11.62 3.01 -15.60
CA ALA A 7 10.22 2.67 -15.90
C ALA A 7 9.26 3.61 -15.17
N PHE A 8 9.55 3.94 -13.91
CA PHE A 8 8.75 4.88 -13.14
C PHE A 8 8.76 6.29 -13.75
N ARG A 9 9.91 6.81 -14.15
CA ARG A 9 10.01 8.12 -14.80
C ARG A 9 9.28 8.14 -16.15
N ALA A 10 9.45 7.08 -16.94
CA ALA A 10 8.76 6.94 -18.23
C ALA A 10 7.23 6.90 -18.04
N ALA A 11 6.74 6.16 -17.04
CA ALA A 11 5.32 6.11 -16.71
C ALA A 11 4.77 7.48 -16.24
N CYS A 12 5.52 8.19 -15.41
CA CYS A 12 5.16 9.56 -15.03
C CYS A 12 5.07 10.48 -16.25
N ALA A 13 6.05 10.44 -17.15
CA ALA A 13 6.04 11.23 -18.37
C ALA A 13 4.86 10.88 -19.29
N ALA A 14 4.57 9.58 -19.47
CA ALA A 14 3.46 9.11 -20.30
C ALA A 14 2.09 9.58 -19.77
N VAL A 15 1.89 9.58 -18.45
CA VAL A 15 0.62 10.00 -17.81
C VAL A 15 0.47 11.54 -17.81
N HIS A 16 1.58 12.30 -17.68
CA HIS A 16 1.54 13.76 -17.69
C HIS A 16 1.62 14.34 -19.10
N GLY A 17 2.20 13.62 -20.05
CA GLY A 17 2.42 14.07 -21.44
C GLY A 17 1.27 13.77 -22.40
N GLY A 18 0.19 13.16 -21.95
CA GLY A 18 -1.04 13.03 -22.73
C GLY A 18 -1.58 14.43 -23.06
N ASP A 19 -1.66 14.72 -24.36
CA ASP A 19 -1.89 16.02 -25.00
C ASP A 19 -3.33 16.52 -24.77
N ASP A 20 -3.64 16.88 -23.53
CA ASP A 20 -4.74 17.74 -23.17
C ASP A 20 -4.37 18.41 -21.84
N GLY A 21 -3.91 19.65 -21.92
CA GLY A 21 -3.57 20.53 -20.80
C GLY A 21 -4.72 20.82 -19.83
N GLY A 22 -5.58 19.85 -19.59
CA GLY A 22 -6.64 19.81 -18.61
C GLY A 22 -6.20 19.00 -17.41
N VAL A 23 -6.30 19.57 -16.23
CA VAL A 23 -6.38 18.89 -14.94
C VAL A 23 -7.18 17.60 -15.13
N GLY A 24 -6.52 16.44 -14.99
CA GLY A 24 -6.96 15.11 -15.38
C GLY A 24 -8.46 14.87 -15.35
N THR A 25 -8.96 14.26 -16.41
CA THR A 25 -10.33 13.77 -16.48
C THR A 25 -10.62 12.91 -15.26
N LEU A 26 -11.71 13.20 -14.59
CA LEU A 26 -12.19 12.77 -13.25
C LEU A 26 -12.30 11.26 -12.97
N ALA A 27 -11.85 10.37 -13.84
CA ALA A 27 -12.10 8.93 -13.73
C ALA A 27 -10.96 8.15 -13.06
N GLU A 28 -9.71 8.38 -13.41
CA GLU A 28 -8.56 7.64 -12.87
C GLU A 28 -7.58 8.56 -12.13
N LYS A 29 -7.21 8.18 -10.90
CA LYS A 29 -6.25 8.96 -10.11
C LYS A 29 -4.85 8.78 -10.69
N THR A 30 -4.10 9.86 -10.85
CA THR A 30 -2.77 9.88 -11.48
C THR A 30 -1.79 8.85 -10.87
N VAL A 31 -1.78 8.66 -9.55
CA VAL A 31 -0.97 7.60 -8.92
C VAL A 31 -1.34 6.21 -9.44
N HIS A 32 -2.63 5.91 -9.61
CA HIS A 32 -3.09 4.63 -10.11
C HIS A 32 -2.67 4.44 -11.58
N ALA A 33 -2.88 5.44 -12.42
CA ALA A 33 -2.48 5.41 -13.83
C ALA A 33 -0.97 5.19 -13.99
N VAL A 34 -0.14 5.94 -13.25
CA VAL A 34 1.32 5.77 -13.28
C VAL A 34 1.72 4.35 -12.89
N LEU A 35 1.18 3.81 -11.79
CA LEU A 35 1.51 2.45 -11.36
C LEU A 35 1.02 1.40 -12.36
N LYS A 36 -0.14 1.61 -13.01
CA LYS A 36 -0.62 0.74 -14.09
C LYS A 36 0.37 0.72 -15.26
N HIS A 37 0.89 1.88 -15.65
CA HIS A 37 1.93 1.96 -16.68
C HIS A 37 3.26 1.30 -16.27
N CYS A 38 3.66 1.41 -15.00
CA CYS A 38 4.84 0.72 -14.49
C CYS A 38 4.70 -0.79 -14.53
N CYS A 39 3.52 -1.29 -14.14
CA CYS A 39 3.25 -2.73 -14.01
C CYS A 39 2.94 -3.40 -15.36
N ALA A 40 2.40 -2.64 -16.31
CA ALA A 40 1.99 -3.12 -17.63
C ALA A 40 2.32 -2.06 -18.70
N PRO A 41 3.56 -2.05 -19.22
CA PRO A 41 3.98 -1.08 -20.22
C PRO A 41 3.22 -1.20 -21.53
N TYR A 42 2.73 -2.39 -21.88
CA TYR A 42 1.97 -2.63 -23.11
C TYR A 42 0.47 -2.39 -22.91
N ALA A 43 -0.17 -1.68 -23.84
CA ALA A 43 -1.58 -1.29 -23.72
C ALA A 43 -2.55 -2.48 -23.71
N ASP A 44 -2.26 -3.51 -24.49
CA ASP A 44 -3.06 -4.73 -24.63
C ASP A 44 -3.04 -5.63 -23.37
N SER A 45 -2.07 -5.43 -22.48
CA SER A 45 -2.01 -6.10 -21.17
C SER A 45 -2.77 -5.38 -20.05
N ARG A 46 -3.43 -4.25 -20.36
CA ARG A 46 -4.21 -3.45 -19.39
C ARG A 46 -5.71 -3.62 -19.60
N GLU A 47 -6.47 -3.45 -18.51
CA GLU A 47 -7.95 -3.44 -18.51
C GLU A 47 -8.55 -4.73 -19.12
N VAL A 48 -7.95 -5.87 -18.74
CA VAL A 48 -8.34 -7.19 -19.26
C VAL A 48 -9.58 -7.71 -18.54
N SER A 49 -10.59 -8.14 -19.30
CA SER A 49 -11.82 -8.72 -18.73
C SER A 49 -11.61 -10.18 -18.33
N ILE A 50 -11.82 -10.50 -17.05
CA ILE A 50 -11.67 -11.84 -16.48
C ILE A 50 -12.84 -12.12 -15.54
N GLY A 51 -13.62 -13.17 -15.82
CA GLY A 51 -14.71 -13.62 -14.95
C GLY A 51 -15.77 -12.56 -14.65
N GLY A 52 -16.01 -11.62 -15.59
CA GLY A 52 -16.98 -10.53 -15.43
C GLY A 52 -16.43 -9.31 -14.68
N TYR A 53 -15.15 -9.30 -14.35
CA TYR A 53 -14.44 -8.15 -13.77
C TYR A 53 -13.35 -7.69 -14.73
N ILE A 54 -12.95 -6.42 -14.61
CA ILE A 54 -11.83 -5.84 -15.35
C ILE A 54 -10.61 -5.84 -14.43
N ALA A 55 -9.53 -6.53 -14.84
CA ALA A 55 -8.23 -6.47 -14.19
C ALA A 55 -7.48 -5.23 -14.64
N ASP A 56 -6.79 -4.54 -13.73
CA ASP A 56 -6.00 -3.36 -14.09
C ASP A 56 -4.88 -3.73 -15.07
N ALA A 57 -4.25 -4.88 -14.87
CA ALA A 57 -3.25 -5.42 -15.79
C ALA A 57 -3.14 -6.95 -15.66
N VAL A 58 -2.55 -7.57 -16.70
CA VAL A 58 -2.16 -8.99 -16.72
C VAL A 58 -0.72 -9.08 -17.21
N GLY A 59 0.12 -9.75 -16.43
CA GLY A 59 1.52 -10.00 -16.75
C GLY A 59 1.86 -11.48 -16.72
N GLU A 60 3.13 -11.82 -16.91
CA GLU A 60 3.62 -13.22 -16.90
C GLU A 60 3.37 -13.92 -15.55
N GLU A 61 3.41 -13.17 -14.45
CA GLU A 61 3.20 -13.70 -13.09
C GLU A 61 1.72 -13.74 -12.66
N GLY A 62 0.79 -13.36 -13.52
CA GLY A 62 -0.65 -13.34 -13.27
C GLY A 62 -1.29 -11.96 -13.34
N ILE A 63 -2.42 -11.80 -12.63
CA ILE A 63 -3.19 -10.57 -12.59
C ILE A 63 -2.55 -9.56 -11.64
N ILE A 64 -2.57 -8.29 -12.05
CA ILE A 64 -2.10 -7.16 -11.26
C ILE A 64 -3.28 -6.21 -11.02
N GLU A 65 -3.52 -5.89 -9.76
CA GLU A 65 -4.54 -4.94 -9.31
C GLU A 65 -3.90 -3.81 -8.52
N ILE A 66 -4.16 -2.56 -8.90
CA ILE A 66 -3.63 -1.39 -8.20
C ILE A 66 -4.73 -0.82 -7.31
N GLN A 67 -4.55 -0.90 -6.00
CA GLN A 67 -5.58 -0.49 -5.05
C GLN A 67 -5.03 0.45 -4.00
N THR A 68 -5.55 1.66 -3.94
CA THR A 68 -5.10 2.68 -2.99
C THR A 68 -5.71 2.54 -1.60
N ALA A 69 -6.91 2.00 -1.49
CA ALA A 69 -7.62 1.77 -0.24
C ALA A 69 -8.90 0.95 -0.45
N GLY A 70 -9.49 0.43 0.64
CA GLY A 70 -10.78 -0.23 0.61
C GLY A 70 -10.74 -1.66 0.06
N PHE A 71 -9.71 -2.43 0.39
CA PHE A 71 -9.53 -3.82 -0.06
C PHE A 71 -10.73 -4.72 0.25
N CYS A 72 -11.50 -4.41 1.29
CA CYS A 72 -12.72 -5.15 1.60
C CYS A 72 -13.72 -5.22 0.44
N ARG A 73 -13.72 -4.23 -0.45
CA ARG A 73 -14.61 -4.18 -1.63
C ARG A 73 -14.14 -5.10 -2.75
N MET A 74 -12.85 -5.47 -2.76
CA MET A 74 -12.26 -6.34 -3.78
C MET A 74 -12.51 -7.83 -3.53
N ARG A 75 -13.00 -8.24 -2.37
CA ARG A 75 -13.10 -9.66 -1.98
C ARG A 75 -13.73 -10.55 -3.06
N LYS A 76 -14.86 -10.13 -3.64
CA LYS A 76 -15.54 -10.90 -4.68
C LYS A 76 -14.71 -10.97 -5.97
N LYS A 77 -14.14 -9.84 -6.39
CA LYS A 77 -13.27 -9.73 -7.57
C LYS A 77 -12.02 -10.60 -7.39
N LEU A 78 -11.35 -10.50 -6.24
CA LEU A 78 -10.16 -11.30 -5.93
C LEU A 78 -10.46 -12.81 -5.90
N ALA A 79 -11.59 -13.23 -5.35
CA ALA A 79 -11.97 -14.64 -5.34
C ALA A 79 -12.12 -15.19 -6.77
N VAL A 80 -12.73 -14.42 -7.68
CA VAL A 80 -12.84 -14.80 -9.10
C VAL A 80 -11.48 -14.83 -9.77
N PHE A 81 -10.63 -13.84 -9.53
CA PHE A 81 -9.31 -13.78 -10.15
C PHE A 81 -8.39 -14.91 -9.69
N LEU A 82 -8.38 -15.20 -8.38
CA LEU A 82 -7.59 -16.28 -7.79
C LEU A 82 -8.00 -17.67 -8.28
N SER A 83 -9.24 -17.83 -8.75
CA SER A 83 -9.66 -19.09 -9.39
C SER A 83 -9.05 -19.27 -10.79
N ALA A 84 -8.58 -18.21 -11.42
CA ALA A 84 -8.00 -18.23 -12.77
C ALA A 84 -6.46 -18.29 -12.73
N CYS A 85 -5.82 -17.45 -11.93
CA CYS A 85 -4.36 -17.37 -11.83
C CYS A 85 -3.93 -16.57 -10.57
N PRO A 86 -2.62 -16.54 -10.23
CA PRO A 86 -2.13 -15.70 -9.14
C PRO A 86 -2.47 -14.23 -9.33
N VAL A 87 -2.67 -13.53 -8.21
CA VAL A 87 -3.01 -12.10 -8.19
C VAL A 87 -2.02 -11.33 -7.32
N THR A 88 -1.47 -10.25 -7.85
CA THR A 88 -0.65 -9.30 -7.09
C THR A 88 -1.44 -8.01 -6.88
N VAL A 89 -1.71 -7.66 -5.64
CA VAL A 89 -2.32 -6.37 -5.29
C VAL A 89 -1.23 -5.37 -4.98
N VAL A 90 -1.12 -4.34 -5.82
CA VAL A 90 -0.15 -3.24 -5.68
C VAL A 90 -0.78 -2.12 -4.86
N TRP A 91 -0.16 -1.78 -3.74
CA TRP A 91 -0.59 -0.72 -2.84
C TRP A 91 0.41 0.44 -2.83
N PRO A 92 0.03 1.65 -3.29
CA PRO A 92 0.89 2.82 -3.19
C PRO A 92 0.94 3.34 -1.75
N CYS A 93 2.13 3.34 -1.17
CA CYS A 93 2.44 3.88 0.14
C CYS A 93 3.11 5.25 0.00
N VAL A 94 2.35 6.32 0.18
CA VAL A 94 2.87 7.69 0.08
C VAL A 94 3.56 8.07 1.40
N GLU A 95 4.86 7.82 1.48
CA GLU A 95 5.66 8.11 2.68
C GLU A 95 5.97 9.59 2.85
N ARG A 96 6.14 10.30 1.73
CA ARG A 96 6.37 11.73 1.71
C ARG A 96 5.32 12.40 0.86
N LEU A 97 4.54 13.28 1.46
CA LEU A 97 3.48 14.01 0.77
C LEU A 97 3.75 15.50 0.82
N TRP A 98 3.76 16.11 -0.35
CA TRP A 98 3.80 17.55 -0.52
C TRP A 98 2.41 18.06 -0.85
N LEU A 99 2.11 19.25 -0.39
CA LEU A 99 0.83 19.92 -0.63
C LEU A 99 1.09 21.21 -1.37
N ARG A 100 0.29 21.46 -2.39
CA ARG A 100 0.27 22.72 -3.12
C ARG A 100 -1.18 23.13 -3.37
N THR A 101 -1.50 24.38 -3.13
CA THR A 101 -2.81 24.94 -3.46
C THR A 101 -2.78 25.55 -4.83
N VAL A 102 -3.89 25.42 -5.56
CA VAL A 102 -4.10 26.03 -6.87
C VAL A 102 -5.30 26.94 -6.77
N ASP A 103 -5.18 28.18 -7.20
CA ASP A 103 -6.27 29.16 -7.19
C ASP A 103 -7.22 28.96 -8.38
N SER A 104 -8.25 29.82 -8.47
CA SER A 104 -9.24 29.78 -9.55
C SER A 104 -8.68 30.16 -10.94
N PHE A 105 -7.47 30.71 -11.00
CA PHE A 105 -6.77 31.06 -12.25
C PHE A 105 -5.80 29.95 -12.69
N GLY A 106 -5.65 28.89 -11.89
CA GLY A 106 -4.70 27.81 -12.15
C GLY A 106 -3.29 28.10 -11.61
N GLU A 107 -3.09 29.21 -10.90
CA GLU A 107 -1.80 29.57 -10.32
C GLU A 107 -1.50 28.69 -9.08
N ALA A 108 -0.33 28.06 -9.09
CA ALA A 108 0.08 27.17 -8.01
C ALA A 108 0.86 27.94 -6.93
N GLY A 109 0.36 27.88 -5.70
CA GLY A 109 1.01 28.45 -4.54
C GLY A 109 2.27 27.68 -4.10
N PRO A 110 2.93 28.12 -3.02
CA PRO A 110 4.16 27.49 -2.54
C PRO A 110 3.92 26.06 -2.07
N ARG A 111 4.91 25.22 -2.35
CA ARG A 111 4.94 23.81 -1.92
C ARG A 111 5.26 23.71 -0.43
N ARG A 112 4.51 22.90 0.32
CA ARG A 112 4.77 22.62 1.72
C ARG A 112 4.66 21.14 2.04
N ARG A 113 5.45 20.65 2.99
CA ARG A 113 5.40 19.26 3.42
C ARG A 113 4.15 19.00 4.26
N SER A 114 3.46 17.91 3.97
CA SER A 114 2.36 17.41 4.80
C SER A 114 2.92 16.71 6.06
N PRO A 115 2.33 16.92 7.25
CA PRO A 115 2.66 16.11 8.42
C PRO A 115 2.14 14.67 8.30
N LYS A 116 1.16 14.42 7.41
CA LYS A 116 0.61 13.09 7.17
C LYS A 116 1.58 12.29 6.31
N ARG A 117 1.89 11.09 6.75
CA ARG A 117 2.70 10.11 6.02
C ARG A 117 2.05 8.73 6.13
N GLN A 118 2.22 7.91 5.12
CA GLN A 118 1.96 6.49 5.20
C GLN A 118 3.27 5.76 5.54
N ILE A 119 3.13 4.55 6.06
CA ILE A 119 4.24 3.62 6.32
C ILE A 119 3.83 2.25 5.75
N PRO A 120 4.76 1.38 5.38
CA PRO A 120 4.45 0.04 4.86
C PRO A 120 3.48 -0.75 5.75
N ALA A 121 3.67 -0.69 7.06
CA ALA A 121 2.75 -1.31 8.03
C ALA A 121 1.30 -0.82 7.92
N GLY A 122 1.04 0.33 7.31
CA GLY A 122 -0.31 0.83 7.04
C GLY A 122 -1.15 -0.13 6.18
N LEU A 123 -0.49 -0.98 5.39
CA LEU A 123 -1.14 -2.02 4.61
C LEU A 123 -1.94 -3.00 5.49
N PHE A 124 -1.55 -3.25 6.74
CA PHE A 124 -2.30 -4.14 7.63
C PHE A 124 -3.77 -3.72 7.82
N ARG A 125 -4.09 -2.43 7.70
CA ARG A 125 -5.48 -1.97 7.76
C ARG A 125 -6.29 -2.49 6.58
N GLU A 126 -5.71 -2.48 5.39
CA GLU A 126 -6.32 -2.96 4.16
C GLU A 126 -6.42 -4.50 4.16
N LEU A 127 -5.34 -5.18 4.57
CA LEU A 127 -5.29 -6.64 4.70
C LEU A 127 -6.32 -7.15 5.72
N TYR A 128 -6.47 -6.45 6.85
CA TYR A 128 -7.52 -6.77 7.82
C TYR A 128 -8.91 -6.75 7.17
N GLY A 129 -9.12 -5.82 6.23
CA GLY A 129 -10.33 -5.69 5.43
C GLY A 129 -10.58 -6.86 4.48
N LEU A 130 -9.57 -7.61 4.05
CA LEU A 130 -9.73 -8.80 3.18
C LEU A 130 -10.34 -10.01 3.88
N GLY A 131 -10.28 -10.07 5.22
CA GLY A 131 -10.75 -11.24 5.96
C GLY A 131 -9.85 -12.44 5.72
N GLU A 132 -10.45 -13.61 5.53
CA GLU A 132 -9.73 -14.88 5.32
C GLU A 132 -8.98 -14.95 3.98
N LEU A 133 -9.34 -14.10 3.01
CA LEU A 133 -8.62 -14.05 1.73
C LEU A 133 -7.16 -13.62 1.87
N VAL A 134 -6.76 -12.98 2.97
CA VAL A 134 -5.38 -12.49 3.15
C VAL A 134 -4.33 -13.60 3.05
N GLY A 135 -4.67 -14.83 3.46
CA GLY A 135 -3.81 -16.01 3.36
C GLY A 135 -4.09 -16.91 2.16
N ALA A 136 -4.91 -16.45 1.20
CA ALA A 136 -5.28 -17.28 0.05
C ALA A 136 -4.07 -17.62 -0.83
N PRO A 137 -3.92 -18.90 -1.26
CA PRO A 137 -2.86 -19.29 -2.18
C PRO A 137 -2.90 -18.46 -3.47
N GLY A 138 -1.73 -18.02 -3.93
CA GLY A 138 -1.60 -17.19 -5.13
C GLY A 138 -1.90 -15.70 -4.94
N LEU A 139 -2.39 -15.26 -3.77
CA LEU A 139 -2.52 -13.84 -3.46
C LEU A 139 -1.20 -13.28 -2.95
N ARG A 140 -0.73 -12.24 -3.63
CA ARG A 140 0.52 -11.55 -3.33
C ARG A 140 0.26 -10.06 -3.14
N PHE A 141 1.14 -9.38 -2.42
CA PHE A 141 1.05 -7.93 -2.25
C PHE A 141 2.38 -7.27 -2.61
N LYS A 142 2.28 -6.09 -3.19
CA LYS A 142 3.43 -5.23 -3.45
C LYS A 142 3.15 -3.84 -2.88
N VAL A 143 4.00 -3.39 -1.98
CA VAL A 143 3.97 -2.01 -1.48
C VAL A 143 4.92 -1.18 -2.32
N VAL A 144 4.40 -0.18 -3.04
CA VAL A 144 5.23 0.77 -3.78
C VAL A 144 5.36 2.04 -2.95
N ARG A 145 6.55 2.29 -2.44
CA ARG A 145 6.88 3.43 -1.56
C ARG A 145 7.15 4.65 -2.41
N LEU A 146 6.39 5.71 -2.19
CA LEU A 146 6.37 6.90 -3.05
C LEU A 146 6.57 8.19 -2.28
N GLU A 147 7.19 9.15 -2.95
CA GLU A 147 7.00 10.56 -2.69
C GLU A 147 5.97 11.11 -3.67
N ALA A 148 5.02 11.90 -3.21
CA ALA A 148 3.95 12.43 -4.04
C ALA A 148 3.65 13.89 -3.73
N GLU A 149 3.08 14.59 -4.70
CA GLU A 149 2.53 15.92 -4.52
C GLU A 149 1.00 15.89 -4.71
N GLU A 150 0.29 16.56 -3.82
CA GLU A 150 -1.17 16.67 -3.86
C GLU A 150 -1.55 18.12 -4.14
N LEU A 151 -2.24 18.32 -5.25
CA LEU A 151 -2.86 19.59 -5.61
C LEU A 151 -4.21 19.71 -4.91
N ARG A 152 -4.47 20.88 -4.35
CA ARG A 152 -5.71 21.21 -3.66
C ARG A 152 -6.23 22.54 -4.16
N SER A 153 -7.56 22.69 -4.20
CA SER A 153 -8.17 24.00 -4.41
C SER A 153 -7.70 24.98 -3.34
N ALA A 154 -7.40 26.21 -3.71
CA ALA A 154 -7.12 27.29 -2.73
C ALA A 154 -8.37 27.65 -1.93
N GLU A 155 -9.55 27.39 -2.46
CA GLU A 155 -10.82 27.64 -1.81
C GLU A 155 -11.20 26.47 -0.90
N LYS A 156 -11.68 26.80 0.31
CA LYS A 156 -12.21 25.81 1.24
C LYS A 156 -13.66 25.48 0.92
N VAL A 157 -13.93 24.21 0.71
CA VAL A 157 -15.29 23.71 0.48
C VAL A 157 -15.86 23.17 1.79
N ARG A 158 -17.09 23.58 2.11
CA ARG A 158 -17.82 23.05 3.28
C ARG A 158 -18.66 21.85 2.85
N ARG A 159 -18.32 20.67 3.38
CA ARG A 159 -19.13 19.46 3.22
C ARG A 159 -20.03 19.27 4.42
N LYS A 160 -21.27 18.79 4.20
CA LYS A 160 -22.24 18.54 5.29
C LYS A 160 -21.62 17.63 6.36
N GLY A 161 -21.62 18.06 7.60
CA GLY A 161 -21.07 17.31 8.74
C GLY A 161 -19.54 17.39 8.92
N HIS A 162 -18.83 18.21 8.11
CA HIS A 162 -17.39 18.38 8.22
C HIS A 162 -16.98 19.85 8.31
N TRP A 163 -15.80 20.09 8.92
CA TRP A 163 -15.17 21.41 8.90
C TRP A 163 -14.78 21.77 7.45
N PRO A 164 -14.83 23.07 7.09
CA PRO A 164 -14.38 23.51 5.78
C PRO A 164 -12.94 23.06 5.53
N GLY A 165 -12.72 22.40 4.40
CA GLY A 165 -11.42 21.87 4.02
C GLY A 165 -11.12 22.15 2.55
N TYR A 166 -9.84 22.09 2.21
CA TYR A 166 -9.40 22.19 0.82
C TYR A 166 -9.84 20.95 0.04
N GLU A 167 -10.41 21.15 -1.14
CA GLU A 167 -10.74 20.06 -2.03
C GLU A 167 -9.45 19.53 -2.70
N LYS A 168 -9.30 18.21 -2.68
CA LYS A 168 -8.22 17.54 -3.40
C LYS A 168 -8.56 17.55 -4.89
N ILE A 169 -7.71 18.15 -5.70
CA ILE A 169 -7.79 18.13 -7.16
C ILE A 169 -7.18 16.82 -7.66
N ASP A 170 -5.88 16.62 -7.41
CA ASP A 170 -5.16 15.42 -7.82
C ASP A 170 -4.01 15.09 -6.86
N ARG A 171 -3.43 13.90 -7.03
CA ARG A 171 -2.19 13.48 -6.38
C ARG A 171 -1.37 12.70 -7.38
N TYR A 172 -0.18 13.19 -7.66
CA TYR A 172 0.75 12.55 -8.59
C TYR A 172 2.05 12.15 -7.89
N PRO A 173 2.62 11.00 -8.26
CA PRO A 173 3.89 10.56 -7.70
C PRO A 173 5.03 11.35 -8.33
N ILE A 174 6.05 11.71 -7.53
CA ILE A 174 7.22 12.47 -7.96
C ILE A 174 8.52 11.71 -7.79
N ALA A 175 8.55 10.72 -6.91
CA ALA A 175 9.70 9.83 -6.76
C ALA A 175 9.28 8.44 -6.29
N LEU A 176 9.95 7.42 -6.80
CA LEU A 176 9.91 6.05 -6.30
C LEU A 176 10.97 5.93 -5.20
N LEU A 177 10.54 5.58 -3.98
CA LEU A 177 11.42 5.44 -2.82
C LEU A 177 11.86 3.99 -2.58
N GLY A 178 11.19 3.03 -3.20
CA GLY A 178 11.46 1.60 -3.12
C GLY A 178 10.19 0.76 -3.10
N GLU A 179 10.36 -0.52 -2.93
CA GLU A 179 9.28 -1.51 -2.93
C GLU A 179 9.41 -2.48 -1.77
N VAL A 180 8.31 -3.10 -1.37
CA VAL A 180 8.28 -4.27 -0.48
C VAL A 180 7.38 -5.31 -1.13
N ASP A 181 7.97 -6.43 -1.55
CA ASP A 181 7.26 -7.57 -2.09
C ASP A 181 6.87 -8.56 -0.99
N ILE A 182 5.65 -9.05 -1.07
CA ILE A 182 5.05 -10.01 -0.14
C ILE A 182 4.45 -11.12 -0.99
N GLY A 183 5.26 -12.16 -1.26
CA GLY A 183 4.89 -13.31 -2.07
C GLY A 183 4.25 -14.44 -1.26
N SER A 184 4.43 -14.44 0.06
CA SER A 184 3.86 -15.42 0.98
C SER A 184 3.43 -14.77 2.30
N PRO A 185 2.59 -15.45 3.10
CA PRO A 185 2.19 -14.95 4.41
C PRO A 185 3.37 -14.63 5.34
N GLU A 186 4.43 -15.44 5.31
CA GLU A 186 5.63 -15.27 6.16
C GLU A 186 6.32 -13.93 5.88
N GLU A 187 6.22 -13.44 4.67
CA GLU A 187 6.83 -12.17 4.28
C GLU A 187 6.08 -10.92 4.76
N LEU A 188 4.90 -11.08 5.39
CA LEU A 188 4.17 -9.98 6.02
C LEU A 188 4.97 -9.27 7.11
N TRP A 189 5.97 -9.92 7.68
CA TRP A 189 6.90 -9.31 8.63
C TRP A 189 7.68 -8.15 8.01
N LYS A 190 7.96 -8.18 6.70
CA LYS A 190 8.65 -7.09 5.96
C LYS A 190 7.91 -5.75 6.04
N LEU A 191 6.62 -5.76 6.41
CA LEU A 191 5.84 -4.54 6.61
C LEU A 191 6.18 -3.81 7.92
N LEU A 192 6.77 -4.51 8.88
CA LEU A 192 7.17 -3.94 10.16
C LEU A 192 8.57 -3.34 10.06
N PRO A 193 8.90 -2.34 10.90
CA PRO A 193 10.29 -1.91 11.04
C PRO A 193 11.16 -3.07 11.54
N GLU A 194 12.46 -3.01 11.30
CA GLU A 194 13.43 -3.94 11.91
C GLU A 194 13.25 -3.94 13.42
N LEU A 195 13.13 -5.12 13.98
CA LEU A 195 12.77 -5.29 15.38
C LEU A 195 13.77 -6.22 16.07
N PRO A 196 14.16 -5.88 17.30
CA PRO A 196 14.87 -6.82 18.15
C PRO A 196 13.97 -8.02 18.50
N ASP A 197 14.53 -9.04 19.15
CA ASP A 197 13.79 -10.25 19.53
C ASP A 197 12.44 -9.96 20.20
N PHE A 198 11.40 -10.54 19.66
CA PHE A 198 10.05 -10.42 20.21
C PHE A 198 9.87 -11.28 21.45
N PRO A 199 9.13 -10.82 22.47
CA PRO A 199 8.60 -11.70 23.50
C PRO A 199 7.73 -12.79 22.88
N ALA A 200 7.81 -14.01 23.42
CA ALA A 200 7.03 -15.16 22.93
C ALA A 200 5.51 -14.90 22.94
N GLU A 201 5.03 -14.09 23.90
CA GLU A 201 3.62 -13.72 24.03
C GLU A 201 3.47 -12.24 24.34
N MET A 202 2.50 -11.60 23.70
CA MET A 202 2.19 -10.19 23.94
C MET A 202 0.73 -9.83 23.65
N THR A 203 0.27 -8.77 24.28
CA THR A 203 -1.00 -8.11 23.95
C THR A 203 -0.84 -7.19 22.75
N ALA A 204 -1.96 -6.75 22.14
CA ALA A 204 -1.92 -5.80 21.04
C ALA A 204 -1.30 -4.44 21.42
N ALA A 205 -1.43 -4.02 22.69
CA ALA A 205 -0.82 -2.80 23.18
C ALA A 205 0.71 -2.93 23.30
N GLU A 206 1.18 -4.07 23.83
CA GLU A 206 2.62 -4.38 23.92
C GLU A 206 3.22 -4.51 22.52
N PHE A 207 2.56 -5.23 21.60
CA PHE A 207 2.99 -5.34 20.21
C PHE A 207 3.08 -3.96 19.54
N ALA A 208 2.08 -3.09 19.73
CA ALA A 208 2.09 -1.74 19.17
C ALA A 208 3.23 -0.88 19.75
N ALA A 209 3.45 -0.95 21.06
CA ALA A 209 4.57 -0.25 21.70
C ALA A 209 5.92 -0.74 21.19
N PHE A 210 6.06 -2.05 21.01
CA PHE A 210 7.28 -2.70 20.53
C PHE A 210 7.59 -2.32 19.07
N THR A 211 6.56 -2.31 18.20
CA THR A 211 6.69 -2.01 16.77
C THR A 211 6.63 -0.53 16.44
N GLY A 212 6.35 0.34 17.41
CA GLY A 212 6.11 1.77 17.17
C GLY A 212 4.81 2.08 16.40
N LEU A 213 3.89 1.11 16.31
CA LEU A 213 2.60 1.28 15.68
C LEU A 213 1.56 1.87 16.64
N SER A 214 0.45 2.38 16.10
CA SER A 214 -0.71 2.65 16.94
C SER A 214 -1.34 1.33 17.43
N THR A 215 -1.97 1.32 18.60
CA THR A 215 -2.62 0.13 19.15
C THR A 215 -3.66 -0.47 18.20
N ASP A 216 -4.41 0.37 17.49
CA ASP A 216 -5.37 -0.08 16.48
C ASP A 216 -4.70 -0.81 15.32
N LEU A 217 -3.59 -0.27 14.81
CA LEU A 217 -2.87 -0.88 13.71
C LEU A 217 -2.16 -2.17 14.15
N GLY A 218 -1.57 -2.19 15.35
CA GLY A 218 -0.99 -3.39 15.95
C GLY A 218 -2.02 -4.50 16.14
N ARG A 219 -3.23 -4.15 16.58
CA ARG A 219 -4.34 -5.11 16.70
C ARG A 219 -4.75 -5.67 15.33
N MET A 220 -4.81 -4.83 14.29
CA MET A 220 -5.12 -5.28 12.92
C MET A 220 -4.02 -6.20 12.38
N ALA A 221 -2.75 -5.87 12.60
CA ALA A 221 -1.61 -6.69 12.21
C ALA A 221 -1.66 -8.07 12.87
N LEU A 222 -1.85 -8.14 14.19
CA LEU A 222 -1.97 -9.42 14.90
C LEU A 222 -3.14 -10.27 14.39
N LYS A 223 -4.28 -9.66 14.06
CA LYS A 223 -5.41 -10.40 13.47
C LYS A 223 -5.11 -10.90 12.05
N VAL A 224 -4.36 -10.13 11.25
CA VAL A 224 -3.87 -10.58 9.94
C VAL A 224 -2.90 -11.75 10.14
N PHE A 225 -1.95 -11.64 11.07
CA PHE A 225 -1.02 -12.73 11.39
C PHE A 225 -1.76 -14.01 11.85
N CYS A 226 -2.79 -13.88 12.69
CA CYS A 226 -3.60 -15.05 13.08
C CYS A 226 -4.26 -15.73 11.88
N ARG A 227 -4.82 -14.95 10.94
CA ARG A 227 -5.44 -15.49 9.72
C ARG A 227 -4.45 -16.17 8.78
N CYS A 228 -3.20 -15.77 8.86
CA CYS A 228 -2.11 -16.34 8.08
C CYS A 228 -1.33 -17.44 8.81
N GLY A 229 -1.73 -17.81 10.04
CA GLY A 229 -1.03 -18.80 10.83
C GLY A 229 0.31 -18.35 11.42
N LEU A 230 0.59 -17.03 11.41
CA LEU A 230 1.82 -16.42 11.93
C LEU A 230 1.72 -16.01 13.40
N ALA A 231 0.51 -16.01 13.94
CA ALA A 231 0.24 -15.74 15.36
C ALA A 231 -0.95 -16.59 15.82
N GLU A 232 -1.02 -16.85 17.13
CA GLU A 232 -2.11 -17.54 17.76
C GLU A 232 -2.63 -16.75 18.97
N GLU A 233 -3.94 -16.67 19.14
CA GLU A 233 -4.56 -16.08 20.33
C GLU A 233 -4.56 -17.13 21.44
N THR A 234 -3.67 -16.98 22.44
CA THR A 234 -3.45 -17.98 23.51
C THR A 234 -4.31 -17.74 24.74
N GLY A 235 -4.88 -16.53 24.90
CA GLY A 235 -5.71 -16.26 26.07
C GLY A 235 -5.96 -14.77 26.31
N LYS A 236 -6.06 -14.41 27.59
CA LYS A 236 -6.28 -13.02 28.03
C LYS A 236 -5.41 -12.69 29.24
N ARG A 237 -4.93 -11.45 29.28
CA ARG A 237 -4.29 -10.83 30.43
C ARG A 237 -5.18 -9.65 30.87
N GLY A 238 -6.01 -9.90 31.87
CA GLY A 238 -7.11 -9.01 32.23
C GLY A 238 -8.17 -8.93 31.12
N ARG A 239 -8.39 -7.74 30.53
CA ARG A 239 -9.31 -7.54 29.41
C ARG A 239 -8.62 -7.66 28.04
N ALA A 240 -7.30 -7.66 27.99
CA ALA A 240 -6.52 -7.70 26.77
C ALA A 240 -6.31 -9.14 26.29
N ARG A 241 -6.46 -9.39 24.98
CA ARG A 241 -6.11 -10.65 24.35
C ARG A 241 -4.60 -10.78 24.27
N VAL A 242 -4.09 -12.00 24.48
CA VAL A 242 -2.68 -12.36 24.37
C VAL A 242 -2.49 -13.17 23.10
N TYR A 243 -1.38 -12.90 22.42
CA TYR A 243 -1.01 -13.55 21.17
C TYR A 243 0.39 -14.13 21.29
N ALA A 244 0.55 -15.40 20.95
CA ALA A 244 1.84 -16.02 20.70
C ALA A 244 2.24 -15.74 19.24
N LEU A 245 3.53 -15.51 19.02
CA LEU A 245 4.13 -15.21 17.72
C LEU A 245 5.24 -16.23 17.42
N PRO A 246 4.87 -17.49 17.09
CA PRO A 246 5.85 -18.52 16.80
C PRO A 246 6.67 -18.16 15.57
N GLY A 247 7.99 -18.26 15.66
CA GLY A 247 8.90 -18.01 14.54
C GLY A 247 9.33 -16.54 14.36
N SER A 248 8.96 -15.64 15.27
CA SER A 248 9.49 -14.25 15.27
C SER A 248 11.02 -14.20 15.36
N GLU A 249 11.65 -15.20 15.96
CA GLU A 249 13.11 -15.36 16.08
C GLU A 249 13.82 -15.45 14.70
N LYS A 250 13.14 -15.96 13.67
CA LYS A 250 13.72 -16.10 12.34
C LYS A 250 13.90 -14.75 11.62
N TYR A 251 13.10 -13.76 11.95
CA TYR A 251 13.11 -12.46 11.28
C TYR A 251 14.08 -11.47 11.91
N SER A 252 14.60 -11.76 13.12
CA SER A 252 15.65 -11.00 13.77
C SER A 252 17.04 -11.31 13.23
N ARG A 253 17.25 -12.41 12.50
CA ARG A 253 18.57 -12.93 12.11
C ARG A 253 18.98 -12.68 10.65
N GLU A 254 18.10 -12.30 9.75
CA GLU A 254 18.43 -12.16 8.33
C GLU A 254 19.11 -10.83 7.96
N THR A 255 19.29 -9.90 8.88
CA THR A 255 19.93 -8.58 8.64
C THR A 255 21.43 -8.53 8.92
N GLU A 256 22.09 -9.59 9.39
CA GLU A 256 23.52 -9.57 9.70
C GLU A 256 24.47 -9.88 8.52
N TYR A 257 23.98 -10.20 7.33
CA TYR A 257 24.82 -10.51 6.16
C TYR A 257 24.61 -9.56 4.98
N GLY A 258 25.13 -8.35 5.09
CA GLY A 258 25.14 -7.37 4.00
C GLY A 258 26.10 -6.20 4.17
N GLY A 259 26.89 -6.22 5.22
CA GLY A 259 27.91 -5.20 5.47
C GLY A 259 29.29 -5.63 5.00
N ASN A 260 29.55 -5.61 3.70
CA ASN A 260 30.93 -5.73 3.20
C ASN A 260 31.67 -4.41 3.48
N ARG A 261 32.47 -4.42 4.53
CA ARG A 261 33.55 -3.44 4.71
C ARG A 261 34.58 -3.72 3.62
N THR A 262 34.77 -2.81 2.73
CA THR A 262 35.99 -2.68 1.96
C THR A 262 36.71 -1.43 2.49
N ASP A 263 37.93 -1.68 2.94
CA ASP A 263 38.95 -0.70 3.34
C ASP A 263 39.23 0.35 2.26
#